data_5460dd105a862ef44bf8603c4d82bf51
#
_entry.id   5460dd105a862ef44bf8603c4d82bf51
#
_cell.length_a   1.000
_cell.length_b   1.000
_cell.length_c   1.000
_cell.angle_alpha   90.00
_cell.angle_beta   90.00
_cell.angle_gamma   90.00
#
_symmetry.space_group_name_H-M   'P 1'
#
loop_
_entity.id
_entity.type
_entity.pdbx_description
1 polymer ?
#
loop_
_entity_poly.entity_id
_entity_poly.type
_entity_poly.pdbx_seq_one_letter_code
_entity_poly.pdbx_strand_id
1 'polypeptide(L)'
;ILSDKKEHRPIRTDQLEKHLRKNRVAVVYPDIDYLDSEADYIIDLLFAIERENEGFSATIVIDDSQVFIESRKSISPAFRRLALTGRSRGIRYVAVAHSIIYSKDLEGSTSYIILFNLPFKQHWTDSIKRYGFDPQPYVEQLASTPYSHVWFDVTTTKASLYPPIEI
;
A
#
# COMPACT_ATOMS: atom_id res chain seq x y z
N ILE A 1 0.48 16.38 -5.03
CA ILE A 1 1.40 17.53 -5.17
C ILE A 1 2.54 17.06 -6.04
N LEU A 2 2.44 17.33 -7.33
CA LEU A 2 3.47 17.04 -8.32
C LEU A 2 4.53 18.13 -8.19
N SER A 3 5.61 17.83 -7.51
CA SER A 3 6.81 18.64 -7.57
C SER A 3 7.66 18.22 -8.76
N ASP A 4 8.41 19.15 -9.24
CA ASP A 4 9.32 19.19 -10.39
C ASP A 4 9.84 17.83 -10.89
N LYS A 5 9.60 17.51 -12.16
CA LYS A 5 10.01 16.27 -12.87
C LYS A 5 11.51 15.92 -12.77
N LYS A 6 12.34 16.80 -12.23
CA LYS A 6 13.78 16.57 -12.06
C LYS A 6 14.16 15.84 -10.77
N GLU A 7 13.27 15.79 -9.76
CA GLU A 7 13.58 15.23 -8.44
C GLU A 7 13.19 13.76 -8.23
N HIS A 8 12.49 13.17 -9.19
CA HIS A 8 12.00 11.78 -9.07
C HIS A 8 12.88 10.77 -9.83
N ARG A 9 14.19 10.99 -9.87
CA ARG A 9 15.07 9.92 -10.34
C ARG A 9 15.09 8.82 -9.30
N PRO A 10 14.92 7.55 -9.73
CA PRO A 10 15.01 6.42 -8.81
C PRO A 10 16.35 6.44 -8.12
N ILE A 11 16.32 6.22 -6.82
CA ILE A 11 17.53 6.12 -6.01
C ILE A 11 17.76 4.66 -5.65
N ARG A 12 19.01 4.32 -5.52
CA ARG A 12 19.39 2.99 -5.04
C ARG A 12 19.10 2.88 -3.54
N THR A 13 18.75 1.69 -3.11
CA THR A 13 18.39 1.42 -1.71
C THR A 13 19.50 1.80 -0.74
N ASP A 14 20.78 1.65 -1.13
CA ASP A 14 21.93 2.05 -0.33
C ASP A 14 22.07 3.57 -0.11
N GLN A 15 21.40 4.37 -0.94
CA GLN A 15 21.41 5.83 -0.85
C GLN A 15 20.16 6.40 -0.15
N LEU A 16 19.19 5.54 0.12
CA LEU A 16 17.86 5.94 0.61
C LEU A 16 17.93 6.69 1.93
N GLU A 17 18.71 6.23 2.90
CA GLU A 17 18.83 6.87 4.20
C GLU A 17 19.29 8.33 4.08
N LYS A 18 20.37 8.56 3.33
CA LYS A 18 20.90 9.90 3.09
C LYS A 18 19.90 10.80 2.38
N HIS A 19 19.12 10.22 1.46
CA HIS A 19 18.07 10.93 0.73
C HIS A 19 16.92 11.33 1.64
N LEU A 20 16.37 10.40 2.43
CA LEU A 20 15.25 10.64 3.31
C LEU A 20 15.53 11.66 4.41
N ARG A 21 16.79 11.77 4.86
CA ARG A 21 17.20 12.81 5.83
C ARG A 21 17.13 14.23 5.25
N LYS A 22 17.08 14.38 3.92
CA LYS A 22 17.07 15.68 3.22
C LYS A 22 15.77 15.97 2.49
N ASN A 23 15.10 14.94 2.01
CA ASN A 23 13.94 15.05 1.13
C ASN A 23 12.75 14.32 1.74
N ARG A 24 11.56 14.86 1.48
CA ARG A 24 10.30 14.28 2.00
C ARG A 24 9.78 13.11 1.18
N VAL A 25 10.23 12.95 -0.05
CA VAL A 25 9.77 11.93 -1.00
C VAL A 25 10.97 11.22 -1.59
N ALA A 26 10.89 9.90 -1.65
CA ALA A 26 11.84 9.05 -2.35
C ALA A 26 11.07 8.09 -3.24
N VAL A 27 11.56 7.87 -4.47
CA VAL A 27 11.10 6.80 -5.35
C VAL A 27 12.23 5.79 -5.44
N VAL A 28 11.96 4.56 -5.02
CA VAL A 28 12.95 3.48 -5.00
C VAL A 28 12.51 2.41 -5.97
N TYR A 29 13.45 1.96 -6.81
CA TYR A 29 13.26 0.77 -7.65
C TYR A 29 14.18 -0.31 -7.09
N PRO A 30 13.61 -1.25 -6.32
CA PRO A 30 14.40 -2.34 -5.79
C PRO A 30 14.89 -3.26 -6.91
N ASP A 31 16.04 -3.88 -6.70
CA ASP A 31 16.56 -4.90 -7.61
C ASP A 31 15.64 -6.14 -7.55
N ILE A 32 15.20 -6.61 -8.71
CA ILE A 32 14.24 -7.71 -8.81
C ILE A 32 14.79 -9.01 -8.20
N ASP A 33 16.11 -9.21 -8.27
CA ASP A 33 16.76 -10.39 -7.72
C ASP A 33 16.86 -10.34 -6.18
N TYR A 34 16.75 -9.14 -5.59
CA TYR A 34 16.87 -8.89 -4.15
C TYR A 34 15.64 -8.22 -3.55
N LEU A 35 14.54 -8.25 -4.27
CA LEU A 35 13.30 -7.50 -3.98
C LEU A 35 12.86 -7.62 -2.51
N ASP A 36 12.90 -8.84 -1.99
CA ASP A 36 12.48 -9.17 -0.64
C ASP A 36 13.36 -8.53 0.44
N SER A 37 14.68 -8.67 0.26
CA SER A 37 15.65 -8.13 1.23
C SER A 37 15.71 -6.61 1.18
N GLU A 38 15.52 -6.01 0.01
CA GLU A 38 15.48 -4.56 -0.14
C GLU A 38 14.21 -3.96 0.44
N ALA A 39 13.06 -4.60 0.26
CA ALA A 39 11.81 -4.17 0.89
C ALA A 39 11.90 -4.23 2.42
N ASP A 40 12.44 -5.31 2.96
CA ASP A 40 12.66 -5.47 4.40
C ASP A 40 13.65 -4.41 4.93
N TYR A 41 14.73 -4.13 4.19
CA TYR A 41 15.68 -3.07 4.54
C TYR A 41 15.02 -1.69 4.59
N ILE A 42 14.19 -1.35 3.60
CA ILE A 42 13.47 -0.06 3.56
C ILE A 42 12.55 0.08 4.79
N ILE A 43 11.82 -0.97 5.12
CA ILE A 43 10.93 -0.97 6.29
C ILE A 43 11.75 -0.80 7.58
N ASP A 44 12.84 -1.55 7.73
CA ASP A 44 13.71 -1.49 8.90
C ASP A 44 14.37 -0.12 9.06
N LEU A 45 14.77 0.50 7.94
CA LEU A 45 15.33 1.84 7.93
C LEU A 45 14.32 2.88 8.43
N LEU A 46 13.05 2.81 7.99
CA LEU A 46 12.03 3.74 8.46
C LEU A 46 11.77 3.61 9.95
N PHE A 47 11.76 2.39 10.48
CA PHE A 47 11.67 2.16 11.93
C PHE A 47 12.93 2.61 12.69
N ALA A 48 14.09 2.57 12.06
CA ALA A 48 15.32 3.11 12.67
C ALA A 48 15.26 4.65 12.74
N ILE A 49 14.88 5.31 11.66
CA ILE A 49 14.72 6.77 11.62
C ILE A 49 13.66 7.24 12.61
N GLU A 50 12.55 6.52 12.73
CA GLU A 50 11.48 6.85 13.70
C GLU A 50 11.96 6.81 15.14
N ARG A 51 12.77 5.82 15.51
CA ARG A 51 13.36 5.74 16.86
C ARG A 51 14.29 6.89 17.20
N GLU A 52 14.94 7.47 16.19
CA GLU A 52 15.87 8.57 16.37
C GLU A 52 15.20 9.95 16.34
N ASN A 53 13.96 10.02 15.83
CA ASN A 53 13.28 11.29 15.58
C ASN A 53 11.86 11.27 16.12
N GLU A 54 11.64 11.91 17.24
CA GLU A 54 10.31 12.09 17.82
C GLU A 54 9.38 12.82 16.82
N GLY A 55 8.19 12.29 16.62
CA GLY A 55 7.20 12.85 15.67
C GLY A 55 7.46 12.49 14.19
N PHE A 56 8.42 11.62 13.90
CA PHE A 56 8.60 11.12 12.55
C PHE A 56 7.34 10.41 12.05
N SER A 57 6.97 10.69 10.81
CA SER A 57 5.90 9.96 10.13
C SER A 57 6.27 9.68 8.68
N ALA A 58 5.90 8.52 8.20
CA ALA A 58 6.14 8.09 6.82
C ALA A 58 4.97 7.30 6.26
N THR A 59 4.80 7.36 4.94
CA THR A 59 3.90 6.47 4.21
C THR A 59 4.69 5.77 3.11
N ILE A 60 4.68 4.44 3.14
CA ILE A 60 5.24 3.61 2.09
C ILE A 60 4.12 3.33 1.09
N VAL A 61 4.33 3.64 -0.19
CA VAL A 61 3.45 3.20 -1.27
C VAL A 61 4.16 2.07 -2.01
N ILE A 62 3.55 0.91 -2.03
CA ILE A 62 4.09 -0.31 -2.63
C ILE A 62 3.24 -0.61 -3.86
N ASP A 63 3.80 -0.32 -5.03
CA ASP A 63 3.17 -0.69 -6.30
C ASP A 63 3.41 -2.17 -6.59
N ASP A 64 2.49 -2.79 -7.34
CA ASP A 64 2.52 -4.23 -7.64
C ASP A 64 2.75 -5.11 -6.39
N SER A 65 2.14 -4.72 -5.28
CA SER A 65 2.34 -5.34 -3.96
C SER A 65 2.03 -6.84 -3.91
N GLN A 66 1.31 -7.39 -4.87
CA GLN A 66 1.10 -8.84 -5.01
C GLN A 66 2.41 -9.62 -5.16
N VAL A 67 3.44 -9.03 -5.76
CA VAL A 67 4.75 -9.67 -5.90
C VAL A 67 5.36 -9.97 -4.53
N PHE A 68 5.15 -9.08 -3.55
CA PHE A 68 5.67 -9.23 -2.19
C PHE A 68 4.79 -10.09 -1.27
N ILE A 69 3.47 -10.04 -1.47
CA ILE A 69 2.51 -10.59 -0.51
C ILE A 69 1.98 -11.94 -0.98
N GLU A 70 1.62 -12.09 -2.29
CA GLU A 70 1.05 -13.32 -2.83
C GLU A 70 2.09 -14.41 -3.11
N SER A 71 3.32 -14.03 -3.43
CA SER A 71 4.40 -14.99 -3.71
C SER A 71 4.88 -15.74 -2.46
N ARG A 72 4.45 -15.34 -1.26
CA ARG A 72 4.93 -15.89 0.00
C ARG A 72 3.84 -16.65 0.74
N LYS A 73 4.21 -17.84 1.24
CA LYS A 73 3.40 -18.57 2.22
C LYS A 73 3.27 -17.79 3.55
N SER A 74 4.20 -16.88 3.82
CA SER A 74 4.19 -15.99 4.99
C SER A 74 4.79 -14.63 4.64
N ILE A 75 4.21 -13.57 5.17
CA ILE A 75 4.75 -12.21 5.08
C ILE A 75 6.08 -12.14 5.85
N SER A 76 7.03 -11.36 5.35
CA SER A 76 8.32 -11.16 6.03
C SER A 76 8.14 -10.59 7.44
N PRO A 77 9.08 -10.85 8.36
CA PRO A 77 9.02 -10.26 9.71
C PRO A 77 8.98 -8.73 9.70
N ALA A 78 9.71 -8.08 8.79
CA ALA A 78 9.69 -6.62 8.67
C ALA A 78 8.32 -6.11 8.22
N PHE A 79 7.73 -6.73 7.20
CA PHE A 79 6.39 -6.36 6.73
C PHE A 79 5.30 -6.67 7.77
N ARG A 80 5.40 -7.80 8.47
CA ARG A 80 4.50 -8.10 9.60
C ARG A 80 4.60 -7.05 10.68
N ARG A 81 5.79 -6.61 11.06
CA ARG A 81 5.99 -5.51 12.00
C ARG A 81 5.36 -4.22 11.51
N LEU A 82 5.55 -3.87 10.23
CA LEU A 82 4.93 -2.70 9.62
C LEU A 82 3.40 -2.77 9.75
N ALA A 83 2.80 -3.89 9.37
CA ALA A 83 1.36 -4.10 9.43
C ALA A 83 0.81 -3.97 10.87
N LEU A 84 1.46 -4.59 11.84
CA LEU A 84 0.95 -4.66 13.21
C LEU A 84 1.25 -3.42 14.05
N THR A 85 2.39 -2.77 13.84
CA THR A 85 2.86 -1.69 14.72
C THR A 85 3.12 -0.36 14.01
N GLY A 86 3.19 -0.34 12.69
CA GLY A 86 3.54 0.86 11.94
C GLY A 86 2.63 2.04 12.24
N ARG A 87 1.30 1.80 12.27
CA ARG A 87 0.30 2.84 12.52
C ARG A 87 0.53 3.56 13.85
N SER A 88 0.77 2.85 14.94
CA SER A 88 1.01 3.44 16.27
C SER A 88 2.33 4.20 16.34
N ARG A 89 3.23 3.95 15.40
CA ARG A 89 4.55 4.59 15.27
C ARG A 89 4.62 5.63 14.14
N GLY A 90 3.48 6.03 13.61
CA GLY A 90 3.43 7.03 12.53
C GLY A 90 3.85 6.50 11.15
N ILE A 91 4.12 5.20 11.01
CA ILE A 91 4.52 4.60 9.73
C ILE A 91 3.30 3.87 9.13
N ARG A 92 2.90 4.28 7.93
CA ARG A 92 1.74 3.73 7.23
C ARG A 92 2.19 3.08 5.92
N TYR A 93 1.36 2.21 5.37
CA TYR A 93 1.58 1.67 4.04
C TYR A 93 0.31 1.74 3.19
N VAL A 94 0.51 1.87 1.89
CA VAL A 94 -0.52 1.73 0.86
C VAL A 94 -0.03 0.65 -0.09
N ALA A 95 -0.79 -0.42 -0.22
CA ALA A 95 -0.50 -1.50 -1.14
C ALA A 95 -1.38 -1.34 -2.37
N VAL A 96 -0.76 -1.16 -3.53
CA VAL A 96 -1.44 -1.12 -4.82
C VAL A 96 -1.27 -2.48 -5.49
N ALA A 97 -2.37 -3.05 -5.97
CA ALA A 97 -2.35 -4.36 -6.59
C ALA A 97 -3.43 -4.49 -7.67
N HIS A 98 -3.16 -5.33 -8.67
CA HIS A 98 -4.14 -5.69 -9.69
C HIS A 98 -5.16 -6.73 -9.22
N SER A 99 -4.93 -7.34 -8.07
CA SER A 99 -5.84 -8.26 -7.42
C SER A 99 -5.96 -7.92 -5.94
N ILE A 100 -7.03 -8.38 -5.29
CA ILE A 100 -7.17 -8.17 -3.87
C ILE A 100 -6.27 -9.15 -3.13
N ILE A 101 -5.30 -8.57 -2.43
CA ILE A 101 -4.37 -9.30 -1.59
C ILE A 101 -5.06 -9.59 -0.27
N TYR A 102 -5.10 -10.86 0.09
CA TYR A 102 -5.58 -11.29 1.38
C TYR A 102 -4.48 -12.01 2.16
N SER A 103 -4.23 -11.52 3.34
CA SER A 103 -3.42 -12.20 4.34
C SER A 103 -4.04 -11.95 5.71
N LYS A 104 -4.05 -12.96 6.58
CA LYS A 104 -4.56 -12.82 7.96
C LYS A 104 -3.82 -11.74 8.75
N ASP A 105 -2.53 -11.57 8.49
CA ASP A 105 -1.72 -10.55 9.15
C ASP A 105 -2.11 -9.12 8.68
N LEU A 106 -2.58 -8.99 7.44
CA LEU A 106 -3.03 -7.71 6.88
C LEU A 106 -4.49 -7.39 7.21
N GLU A 107 -5.33 -8.42 7.36
CA GLU A 107 -6.77 -8.25 7.65
C GLU A 107 -6.97 -7.36 8.89
N GLY A 108 -6.30 -7.68 9.99
CA GLY A 108 -6.41 -6.93 11.24
C GLY A 108 -5.77 -5.53 11.22
N SER A 109 -4.96 -5.22 10.23
CA SER A 109 -4.26 -3.93 10.10
C SER A 109 -4.81 -3.05 8.96
N THR A 110 -5.66 -3.59 8.12
CA THR A 110 -6.28 -2.86 7.00
C THR A 110 -7.36 -1.92 7.51
N SER A 111 -7.20 -0.63 7.26
CA SER A 111 -8.19 0.40 7.63
C SER A 111 -9.13 0.73 6.49
N TYR A 112 -8.60 0.77 5.28
CA TYR A 112 -9.35 1.15 4.08
C TYR A 112 -9.03 0.24 2.92
N ILE A 113 -10.04 0.00 2.08
CA ILE A 113 -9.90 -0.65 0.78
C ILE A 113 -10.44 0.31 -0.27
N ILE A 114 -9.62 0.63 -1.27
CA ILE A 114 -10.04 1.46 -2.39
C ILE A 114 -10.10 0.56 -3.62
N LEU A 115 -11.29 0.48 -4.21
CA LEU A 115 -11.56 -0.39 -5.35
C LEU A 115 -11.82 0.42 -6.60
N PHE A 116 -11.04 0.16 -7.61
CA PHE A 116 -11.31 0.56 -8.99
C PHE A 116 -11.98 -0.59 -9.76
N ASN A 117 -12.39 -0.34 -10.98
CA ASN A 117 -12.89 -1.39 -11.86
C ASN A 117 -11.77 -2.41 -12.15
N LEU A 118 -11.97 -3.65 -11.72
CA LEU A 118 -11.05 -4.76 -11.99
C LEU A 118 -11.65 -5.68 -13.06
N PRO A 119 -10.86 -6.08 -14.08
CA PRO A 119 -11.35 -6.93 -15.17
C PRO A 119 -11.77 -8.34 -14.72
N PHE A 120 -11.27 -8.83 -13.58
CA PHE A 120 -11.55 -10.18 -13.06
C PHE A 120 -12.51 -10.13 -11.88
N LYS A 121 -13.80 -9.96 -12.16
CA LYS A 121 -14.85 -9.74 -11.15
C LYS A 121 -14.98 -10.85 -10.10
N GLN A 122 -14.69 -12.10 -10.44
CA GLN A 122 -14.98 -13.24 -9.54
C GLN A 122 -13.95 -13.41 -8.42
N HIS A 123 -12.67 -13.18 -8.70
CA HIS A 123 -11.61 -13.32 -7.69
C HIS A 123 -11.63 -12.23 -6.62
N TRP A 124 -11.91 -10.99 -6.99
CA TRP A 124 -11.90 -9.90 -6.02
C TRP A 124 -13.15 -9.87 -5.11
N THR A 125 -14.29 -10.33 -5.61
CA THR A 125 -15.52 -10.42 -4.81
C THR A 125 -15.32 -11.32 -3.58
N ASP A 126 -14.71 -12.49 -3.74
CA ASP A 126 -14.51 -13.42 -2.64
C ASP A 126 -13.47 -12.92 -1.62
N SER A 127 -12.42 -12.26 -2.10
CA SER A 127 -11.41 -11.70 -1.22
C SER A 127 -11.93 -10.50 -0.42
N ILE A 128 -12.75 -9.63 -1.03
CA ILE A 128 -13.34 -8.48 -0.36
C ILE A 128 -14.40 -8.88 0.66
N LYS A 129 -15.17 -9.91 0.40
CA LYS A 129 -16.16 -10.43 1.37
C LYS A 129 -15.53 -10.82 2.70
N ARG A 130 -14.26 -11.21 2.70
CA ARG A 130 -13.51 -11.49 3.94
C ARG A 130 -13.31 -10.27 4.83
N TYR A 131 -13.29 -9.07 4.22
CA TYR A 131 -13.26 -7.79 4.96
C TYR A 131 -14.68 -7.30 5.35
N GLY A 132 -15.71 -8.09 5.10
CA GLY A 132 -17.10 -7.74 5.41
C GLY A 132 -17.76 -6.82 4.39
N PHE A 133 -17.17 -6.62 3.21
CA PHE A 133 -17.69 -5.74 2.17
C PHE A 133 -18.30 -6.53 1.00
N ASP A 134 -19.55 -6.20 0.61
CA ASP A 134 -20.13 -6.68 -0.63
C ASP A 134 -19.98 -5.62 -1.73
N PRO A 135 -19.16 -5.85 -2.75
CA PRO A 135 -18.93 -4.89 -3.83
C PRO A 135 -20.04 -4.90 -4.90
N GLN A 136 -20.97 -5.86 -4.89
CA GLN A 136 -21.96 -6.04 -5.95
C GLN A 136 -22.77 -4.78 -6.28
N PRO A 137 -23.22 -3.97 -5.31
CA PRO A 137 -23.95 -2.73 -5.61
C PRO A 137 -23.19 -1.70 -6.44
N TYR A 138 -21.85 -1.80 -6.48
CA TYR A 138 -20.98 -0.80 -7.12
C TYR A 138 -20.39 -1.29 -8.46
N VAL A 139 -20.55 -2.56 -8.80
CA VAL A 139 -19.91 -3.18 -9.99
C VAL A 139 -20.26 -2.47 -11.29
N GLU A 140 -21.55 -2.16 -11.49
CA GLU A 140 -22.01 -1.51 -12.72
C GLU A 140 -21.49 -0.07 -12.84
N GLN A 141 -21.48 0.68 -11.73
CA GLN A 141 -20.98 2.04 -11.70
C GLN A 141 -19.48 2.12 -11.93
N LEU A 142 -18.71 1.21 -11.30
CA LEU A 142 -17.27 1.10 -11.53
C LEU A 142 -16.94 0.70 -12.96
N ALA A 143 -17.78 -0.11 -13.61
CA ALA A 143 -17.59 -0.54 -14.99
C ALA A 143 -17.93 0.55 -16.01
N SER A 144 -18.93 1.40 -15.71
CA SER A 144 -19.44 2.42 -16.63
C SER A 144 -18.65 3.73 -16.58
N THR A 145 -17.99 4.02 -15.46
CA THR A 145 -17.26 5.28 -15.27
C THR A 145 -15.76 4.99 -15.02
N PRO A 146 -14.89 5.18 -16.01
CA PRO A 146 -13.45 4.97 -15.85
C PRO A 146 -12.90 5.78 -14.68
N TYR A 147 -11.99 5.17 -13.91
CA TYR A 147 -11.33 5.78 -12.74
C TYR A 147 -12.25 6.18 -11.58
N SER A 148 -13.56 5.91 -11.64
CA SER A 148 -14.39 5.93 -10.44
C SER A 148 -13.91 4.86 -9.46
N HIS A 149 -14.11 5.09 -8.18
CA HIS A 149 -13.63 4.17 -7.17
C HIS A 149 -14.56 4.13 -5.97
N VAL A 150 -14.58 2.98 -5.30
CA VAL A 150 -15.27 2.80 -4.03
C VAL A 150 -14.25 2.82 -2.91
N TRP A 151 -14.48 3.66 -1.95
CA TRP A 151 -13.73 3.71 -0.70
C TRP A 151 -14.52 2.96 0.37
N PHE A 152 -13.97 1.88 0.88
CA PHE A 152 -14.55 1.09 1.96
C PHE A 152 -13.72 1.25 3.23
N ASP A 153 -14.36 1.75 4.28
CA ASP A 153 -13.79 1.82 5.63
C ASP A 153 -14.08 0.49 6.34
N VAL A 154 -13.02 -0.30 6.57
CA VAL A 154 -13.12 -1.62 7.20
C VAL A 154 -13.58 -1.52 8.65
N THR A 155 -13.21 -0.42 9.34
CA THR A 155 -13.55 -0.24 10.77
C THR A 155 -15.03 0.05 10.98
N THR A 156 -15.60 0.90 10.12
CA THR A 156 -17.01 1.30 10.23
C THR A 156 -17.94 0.51 9.33
N THR A 157 -17.39 -0.35 8.46
CA THR A 157 -18.09 -1.12 7.43
C THR A 157 -18.92 -0.25 6.48
N LYS A 158 -18.49 1.00 6.26
CA LYS A 158 -19.15 1.94 5.35
C LYS A 158 -18.43 2.02 4.03
N ALA A 159 -19.20 2.03 2.95
CA ALA A 159 -18.69 2.23 1.59
C ALA A 159 -19.24 3.51 0.98
N SER A 160 -18.42 4.20 0.20
CA SER A 160 -18.80 5.38 -0.55
C SER A 160 -18.20 5.32 -1.94
N LEU A 161 -19.00 5.64 -2.96
CA LEU A 161 -18.55 5.75 -4.34
C LEU A 161 -18.07 7.18 -4.60
N TYR A 162 -16.95 7.30 -5.26
CA TYR A 162 -16.36 8.58 -5.65
C TYR A 162 -16.19 8.66 -7.18
N PRO A 163 -16.34 9.84 -7.76
CA PRO A 163 -16.04 10.08 -9.16
C PRO A 163 -14.53 9.93 -9.44
N PRO A 164 -14.12 9.96 -10.72
CA PRO A 164 -12.72 10.03 -11.09
C PRO A 164 -12.00 11.18 -10.38
N ILE A 165 -10.76 10.93 -9.99
CA ILE A 165 -9.90 11.98 -9.43
C ILE A 165 -9.49 12.90 -10.57
N GLU A 166 -9.85 14.15 -10.49
CA GLU A 166 -9.36 15.19 -11.42
C GLU A 166 -7.90 15.51 -11.08
N ILE A 167 -7.02 15.39 -12.08
CA ILE A 167 -5.57 15.60 -11.95
C ILE A 167 -5.19 16.92 -12.60
#